data_7ef800554ddb8c138eaa8044e55e2fd4
#
_entry.id   7ef800554ddb8c138eaa8044e55e2fd4
#
_cell.length_a   1.000
_cell.length_b   1.000
_cell.length_c   1.000
_cell.angle_alpha   90.00
_cell.angle_beta   90.00
_cell.angle_gamma   90.00
#
_symmetry.space_group_name_H-M   'P 1'
#
loop_
_entity.id
_entity.type
_entity.pdbx_description
1 polymer ?
#
loop_
_entity_poly.entity_id
_entity_poly.type
_entity_poly.pdbx_seq_one_letter_code
_entity_poly.pdbx_strand_id
1 'polypeptide(L)'
;MGLRYYQADAVEAVWKHLREKDTNPCVVMPTGSGKSWVIGQIASDAVTKWGGRVLCIAHVKELLEQNAGKIKAICPEIPLGIYSAGLGRHDVSQPVIVGGIQSIYNKADRIGNFDVVVIDEVHMCPPDGEGMYRTLLGELKAANPSMRVVGLTATPWRMKGGLICRPENILNEVCYEIGLREMIDRGFLSKLVSKSGRRLADLDHLHVRGGEFVQEDVDAAMGDEGIVTAACQEIAELTKDRKSVILFCTSVAHAHRVSELIGRMTGEECAVVTGDTPASERAEILARFKGETVDADLFGNGGKRPVKYVANVECLTTGFDAPGIDTVCLLRPTMSPGLLMQMCGRGTRLSPETGKTDCLILDYGRNIERHGPLDALRPPSERQPGGQSGPMAKVCPSCRALVPIALSRCPECGCEFPRKDPEPKFDSTASNLGVLSGEVMEEKYEVKEVDYNVWLKRGAPPEAPHTVRVTYRLDLLHSISEWLCPEHTGYARRKFEKWWREHALPECPMPVTAEDVCEFAFMGMLRKVEKIKVRTVSGEKYPNVIGYELGDAPANDASAESVDADDVDDIPF
;
A
#
# COMPACT_ATOMS: atom_id res chain seq x y z
N MET A 1 -21.80 -14.02 14.46
CA MET A 1 -20.40 -14.12 13.97
C MET A 1 -19.53 -13.23 14.85
N GLY A 2 -18.46 -13.75 15.45
CA GLY A 2 -17.52 -12.94 16.23
C GLY A 2 -16.59 -12.10 15.33
N LEU A 3 -16.03 -11.02 15.87
CA LEU A 3 -14.97 -10.27 15.22
C LEU A 3 -13.75 -11.16 14.96
N ARG A 4 -13.05 -10.91 13.87
CA ARG A 4 -11.70 -11.46 13.67
C ARG A 4 -10.74 -10.79 14.65
N TYR A 5 -9.61 -11.46 14.99
CA TYR A 5 -8.67 -10.95 16.00
C TYR A 5 -8.26 -9.50 15.74
N TYR A 6 -7.84 -9.15 14.52
CA TYR A 6 -7.39 -7.80 14.18
C TYR A 6 -8.52 -6.73 14.24
N GLN A 7 -9.79 -7.15 14.08
CA GLN A 7 -10.93 -6.26 14.26
C GLN A 7 -11.19 -6.03 15.75
N ALA A 8 -11.04 -7.07 16.57
CA ALA A 8 -11.12 -6.95 18.02
C ALA A 8 -9.99 -6.08 18.58
N ASP A 9 -8.75 -6.30 18.12
CA ASP A 9 -7.57 -5.49 18.50
C ASP A 9 -7.77 -4.02 18.13
N ALA A 10 -8.32 -3.74 16.94
CA ALA A 10 -8.63 -2.37 16.50
C ALA A 10 -9.66 -1.69 17.44
N VAL A 11 -10.73 -2.40 17.82
CA VAL A 11 -11.73 -1.89 18.75
C VAL A 11 -11.13 -1.64 20.14
N GLU A 12 -10.33 -2.58 20.63
CA GLU A 12 -9.64 -2.44 21.92
C GLU A 12 -8.68 -1.24 21.92
N ALA A 13 -7.89 -1.07 20.85
CA ALA A 13 -6.98 0.05 20.68
C ALA A 13 -7.73 1.40 20.70
N VAL A 14 -8.88 1.50 20.03
CA VAL A 14 -9.73 2.68 20.07
C VAL A 14 -10.17 2.99 21.50
N TRP A 15 -10.74 2.00 22.21
CA TRP A 15 -11.21 2.22 23.56
C TRP A 15 -10.10 2.49 24.56
N LYS A 16 -8.94 1.87 24.41
CA LYS A 16 -7.74 2.17 25.19
C LYS A 16 -7.32 3.61 24.98
N HIS A 17 -7.21 4.05 23.73
CA HIS A 17 -6.86 5.44 23.39
C HIS A 17 -7.83 6.44 24.00
N LEU A 18 -9.14 6.21 23.85
CA LEU A 18 -10.17 7.12 24.36
C LEU A 18 -10.21 7.22 25.90
N ARG A 19 -9.74 6.18 26.61
CA ARG A 19 -9.62 6.21 28.10
C ARG A 19 -8.34 6.91 28.58
N GLU A 20 -7.25 6.77 27.81
CA GLU A 20 -5.93 7.23 28.25
C GLU A 20 -5.58 8.64 27.74
N LYS A 21 -6.22 9.10 26.65
CA LYS A 21 -5.88 10.34 25.96
C LYS A 21 -7.11 11.16 25.61
N ASP A 22 -6.97 12.48 25.66
CA ASP A 22 -8.01 13.43 25.20
C ASP A 22 -7.90 13.79 23.72
N THR A 23 -7.30 12.91 22.91
CA THR A 23 -7.11 13.07 21.47
C THR A 23 -8.01 12.14 20.69
N ASN A 24 -8.23 12.42 19.40
CA ASN A 24 -9.09 11.65 18.51
C ASN A 24 -8.28 10.61 17.73
N PRO A 25 -8.56 9.31 17.92
CA PRO A 25 -7.83 8.23 17.28
C PRO A 25 -8.25 7.96 15.82
N CYS A 26 -7.31 7.41 15.06
CA CYS A 26 -7.54 6.85 13.74
C CYS A 26 -7.18 5.37 13.70
N VAL A 27 -8.00 4.58 13.03
CA VAL A 27 -7.75 3.17 12.70
C VAL A 27 -7.42 3.04 11.22
N VAL A 28 -6.26 2.48 10.90
CA VAL A 28 -5.81 2.27 9.52
C VAL A 28 -5.91 0.79 9.18
N MET A 29 -6.78 0.47 8.23
CA MET A 29 -7.03 -0.91 7.80
C MET A 29 -7.30 -0.95 6.29
N PRO A 30 -6.75 -1.93 5.54
CA PRO A 30 -6.94 -2.03 4.09
C PRO A 30 -8.41 -2.10 3.66
N THR A 31 -8.67 -1.77 2.40
CA THR A 31 -9.97 -2.04 1.78
C THR A 31 -10.24 -3.56 1.80
N GLY A 32 -11.46 -3.95 2.14
CA GLY A 32 -11.83 -5.37 2.26
C GLY A 32 -11.56 -5.99 3.63
N SER A 33 -10.87 -5.30 4.56
CA SER A 33 -10.60 -5.79 5.93
C SER A 33 -11.83 -5.89 6.83
N GLY A 34 -12.95 -5.29 6.43
CA GLY A 34 -14.17 -5.27 7.23
C GLY A 34 -14.22 -4.13 8.25
N LYS A 35 -13.75 -2.93 7.89
CA LYS A 35 -13.88 -1.71 8.70
C LYS A 35 -15.29 -1.49 9.26
N SER A 36 -16.33 -1.82 8.48
CA SER A 36 -17.73 -1.70 8.92
C SER A 36 -18.07 -2.58 10.13
N TRP A 37 -17.37 -3.71 10.35
CA TRP A 37 -17.51 -4.51 11.56
C TRP A 37 -16.90 -3.81 12.78
N VAL A 38 -15.76 -3.15 12.61
CA VAL A 38 -15.11 -2.34 13.66
C VAL A 38 -16.01 -1.16 14.03
N ILE A 39 -16.57 -0.44 13.04
CA ILE A 39 -17.55 0.64 13.24
C ILE A 39 -18.75 0.13 14.03
N GLY A 40 -19.31 -1.01 13.61
CA GLY A 40 -20.47 -1.61 14.27
C GLY A 40 -20.19 -2.01 15.72
N GLN A 41 -19.02 -2.56 16.00
CA GLN A 41 -18.64 -2.93 17.36
C GLN A 41 -18.40 -1.71 18.25
N ILE A 42 -17.73 -0.66 17.72
CA ILE A 42 -17.55 0.60 18.46
C ILE A 42 -18.91 1.22 18.80
N ALA A 43 -19.84 1.25 17.84
CA ALA A 43 -21.18 1.77 18.07
C ALA A 43 -21.97 0.93 19.10
N SER A 44 -21.88 -0.40 18.99
CA SER A 44 -22.50 -1.32 19.94
C SER A 44 -21.94 -1.13 21.35
N ASP A 45 -20.62 -1.10 21.50
CA ASP A 45 -19.97 -0.94 22.81
C ASP A 45 -20.31 0.41 23.45
N ALA A 46 -20.30 1.51 22.68
CA ALA A 46 -20.65 2.83 23.19
C ALA A 46 -22.06 2.88 23.78
N VAL A 47 -23.03 2.24 23.13
CA VAL A 47 -24.40 2.19 23.62
C VAL A 47 -24.58 1.20 24.77
N THR A 48 -24.10 -0.03 24.61
CA THR A 48 -24.41 -1.11 25.56
C THR A 48 -23.59 -1.04 26.84
N LYS A 49 -22.32 -0.62 26.75
CA LYS A 49 -21.41 -0.59 27.91
C LYS A 49 -21.43 0.77 28.63
N TRP A 50 -21.71 1.86 27.92
CA TRP A 50 -21.60 3.21 28.50
C TRP A 50 -22.87 4.06 28.36
N GLY A 51 -23.93 3.55 27.71
CA GLY A 51 -25.18 4.29 27.50
C GLY A 51 -25.01 5.54 26.62
N GLY A 52 -23.93 5.60 25.85
CA GLY A 52 -23.58 6.72 25.01
C GLY A 52 -24.36 6.74 23.69
N ARG A 53 -24.39 7.90 23.05
CA ARG A 53 -25.03 8.11 21.76
C ARG A 53 -23.99 8.27 20.64
N VAL A 54 -24.19 7.57 19.52
CA VAL A 54 -23.18 7.43 18.43
C VAL A 54 -23.70 7.95 17.10
N LEU A 55 -22.88 8.77 16.44
CA LEU A 55 -23.08 9.17 15.06
C LEU A 55 -22.03 8.50 14.16
N CYS A 56 -22.47 7.63 13.23
CA CYS A 56 -21.60 7.05 12.21
C CYS A 56 -21.77 7.84 10.90
N ILE A 57 -20.69 8.47 10.42
CA ILE A 57 -20.74 9.32 9.21
C ILE A 57 -20.07 8.62 8.04
N ALA A 58 -20.73 8.64 6.90
CA ALA A 58 -20.15 8.31 5.61
C ALA A 58 -20.59 9.28 4.52
N HIS A 59 -19.90 9.27 3.36
CA HIS A 59 -20.17 10.25 2.31
C HIS A 59 -20.92 9.66 1.10
N VAL A 60 -21.07 8.34 1.00
CA VAL A 60 -21.85 7.67 -0.05
C VAL A 60 -22.95 6.80 0.54
N LYS A 61 -24.06 6.72 -0.19
CA LYS A 61 -25.27 5.99 0.19
C LYS A 61 -25.00 4.52 0.52
N GLU A 62 -24.20 3.86 -0.29
CA GLU A 62 -23.86 2.44 -0.17
C GLU A 62 -23.12 2.13 1.13
N LEU A 63 -22.21 3.04 1.57
CA LEU A 63 -21.52 2.90 2.85
C LEU A 63 -22.47 3.09 4.03
N LEU A 64 -23.48 3.97 3.92
CA LEU A 64 -24.50 4.13 4.97
C LEU A 64 -25.29 2.84 5.16
N GLU A 65 -25.74 2.23 4.06
CA GLU A 65 -26.49 0.97 4.09
C GLU A 65 -25.63 -0.19 4.64
N GLN A 66 -24.35 -0.28 4.20
CA GLN A 66 -23.42 -1.29 4.71
C GLN A 66 -23.15 -1.13 6.21
N ASN A 67 -22.85 0.07 6.67
CA ASN A 67 -22.58 0.34 8.07
C ASN A 67 -23.81 0.06 8.93
N ALA A 68 -24.99 0.52 8.50
CA ALA A 68 -26.27 0.24 9.17
C ALA A 68 -26.53 -1.28 9.26
N GLY A 69 -26.31 -2.01 8.16
CA GLY A 69 -26.46 -3.47 8.12
C GLY A 69 -25.51 -4.20 9.08
N LYS A 70 -24.25 -3.76 9.17
CA LYS A 70 -23.26 -4.37 10.08
C LYS A 70 -23.56 -4.06 11.54
N ILE A 71 -23.97 -2.83 11.87
CA ILE A 71 -24.41 -2.48 13.24
C ILE A 71 -25.56 -3.39 13.68
N LYS A 72 -26.58 -3.54 12.83
CA LYS A 72 -27.72 -4.43 13.09
C LYS A 72 -27.30 -5.90 13.25
N ALA A 73 -26.35 -6.36 12.45
CA ALA A 73 -25.87 -7.73 12.53
C ALA A 73 -25.07 -8.02 13.83
N ILE A 74 -24.38 -7.01 14.39
CA ILE A 74 -23.63 -7.13 15.65
C ILE A 74 -24.56 -7.03 16.84
N CYS A 75 -25.47 -6.07 16.84
CA CYS A 75 -26.38 -5.83 17.94
C CYS A 75 -27.79 -5.50 17.42
N PRO A 76 -28.62 -6.52 17.13
CA PRO A 76 -29.98 -6.35 16.61
C PRO A 76 -30.89 -5.53 17.54
N GLU A 77 -30.61 -5.57 18.84
CA GLU A 77 -31.41 -4.93 19.90
C GLU A 77 -31.27 -3.39 19.92
N ILE A 78 -30.16 -2.84 19.37
CA ILE A 78 -29.93 -1.40 19.40
C ILE A 78 -30.83 -0.73 18.37
N PRO A 79 -31.68 0.24 18.77
CA PRO A 79 -32.42 1.06 17.84
C PRO A 79 -31.46 1.88 16.97
N LEU A 80 -31.55 1.69 15.65
CA LEU A 80 -30.70 2.34 14.68
C LEU A 80 -31.53 3.27 13.80
N GLY A 81 -31.10 4.51 13.69
CA GLY A 81 -31.62 5.50 12.77
C GLY A 81 -30.72 5.74 11.55
N ILE A 82 -31.30 6.18 10.47
CA ILE A 82 -30.57 6.65 9.27
C ILE A 82 -30.99 8.07 8.98
N TYR A 83 -30.00 8.95 8.73
CA TYR A 83 -30.24 10.31 8.26
C TYR A 83 -29.55 10.54 6.91
N SER A 84 -30.32 10.41 5.85
CA SER A 84 -29.81 10.57 4.48
C SER A 84 -30.94 10.97 3.53
N ALA A 85 -30.77 12.11 2.86
CA ALA A 85 -31.70 12.56 1.81
C ALA A 85 -31.74 11.56 0.66
N GLY A 86 -30.59 10.99 0.26
CA GLY A 86 -30.51 9.97 -0.80
C GLY A 86 -31.22 8.65 -0.47
N LEU A 87 -31.50 8.38 0.82
CA LEU A 87 -32.28 7.23 1.29
C LEU A 87 -33.71 7.61 1.72
N GLY A 88 -34.07 8.89 1.64
CA GLY A 88 -35.40 9.40 2.05
C GLY A 88 -35.65 9.22 3.55
N ARG A 89 -34.65 9.11 4.40
CA ARG A 89 -34.74 8.87 5.85
C ARG A 89 -34.13 10.01 6.65
N HIS A 90 -34.78 10.39 7.74
CA HIS A 90 -34.41 11.52 8.59
C HIS A 90 -34.60 11.21 10.08
N ASP A 91 -34.11 10.03 10.51
CA ASP A 91 -34.22 9.54 11.89
C ASP A 91 -33.26 10.35 12.80
N VAL A 92 -33.74 10.79 13.97
CA VAL A 92 -32.96 11.67 14.86
C VAL A 92 -32.93 11.22 16.33
N SER A 93 -33.82 10.34 16.76
CA SER A 93 -34.03 9.99 18.17
C SER A 93 -33.28 8.76 18.65
N GLN A 94 -32.72 7.97 17.76
CA GLN A 94 -32.10 6.69 18.08
C GLN A 94 -30.72 6.87 18.74
N PRO A 95 -30.28 5.91 19.59
CA PRO A 95 -28.96 5.94 20.21
C PRO A 95 -27.80 5.83 19.18
N VAL A 96 -28.04 5.16 18.06
CA VAL A 96 -27.11 5.12 16.93
C VAL A 96 -27.78 5.73 15.72
N ILE A 97 -27.11 6.72 15.10
CA ILE A 97 -27.52 7.31 13.82
C ILE A 97 -26.41 7.10 12.80
N VAL A 98 -26.80 6.58 11.63
CA VAL A 98 -25.91 6.51 10.46
C VAL A 98 -26.29 7.65 9.53
N GLY A 99 -25.39 8.63 9.39
CA GLY A 99 -25.64 9.90 8.71
C GLY A 99 -24.79 10.12 7.47
N GLY A 100 -25.45 10.56 6.37
CA GLY A 100 -24.74 11.05 5.18
C GLY A 100 -24.28 12.49 5.38
N ILE A 101 -22.98 12.76 5.28
CA ILE A 101 -22.42 14.08 5.57
C ILE A 101 -23.12 15.21 4.83
N GLN A 102 -23.45 15.03 3.55
CA GLN A 102 -24.16 16.03 2.74
C GLN A 102 -25.58 16.35 3.28
N SER A 103 -26.18 15.41 4.02
CA SER A 103 -27.51 15.55 4.57
C SER A 103 -27.53 16.16 5.98
N ILE A 104 -26.44 15.99 6.75
CA ILE A 104 -26.39 16.32 8.17
C ILE A 104 -25.46 17.50 8.52
N TYR A 105 -24.59 17.97 7.60
CA TYR A 105 -23.49 18.89 7.91
C TYR A 105 -23.92 20.20 8.59
N ASN A 106 -25.15 20.67 8.33
CA ASN A 106 -25.75 21.88 8.90
C ASN A 106 -27.02 21.57 9.71
N LYS A 107 -27.10 20.42 10.37
CA LYS A 107 -28.25 19.94 11.13
C LYS A 107 -27.88 19.45 12.53
N ALA A 108 -26.79 19.94 13.10
CA ALA A 108 -26.34 19.53 14.42
C ALA A 108 -27.43 19.76 15.49
N ASP A 109 -28.11 20.90 15.43
CA ASP A 109 -29.25 21.24 16.28
C ASP A 109 -30.40 20.23 16.20
N ARG A 110 -30.64 19.68 15.03
CA ARG A 110 -31.74 18.75 14.77
C ARG A 110 -31.42 17.31 15.14
N ILE A 111 -30.17 16.86 14.87
CA ILE A 111 -29.75 15.48 15.17
C ILE A 111 -29.36 15.32 16.64
N GLY A 112 -29.10 16.42 17.35
CA GLY A 112 -28.81 16.47 18.78
C GLY A 112 -27.37 16.06 19.15
N ASN A 113 -27.14 15.83 20.44
CA ASN A 113 -25.81 15.56 20.99
C ASN A 113 -25.38 14.10 20.76
N PHE A 114 -24.08 13.90 20.60
CA PHE A 114 -23.43 12.57 20.51
C PHE A 114 -22.22 12.54 21.43
N ASP A 115 -21.89 11.34 21.95
CA ASP A 115 -20.70 11.11 22.75
C ASP A 115 -19.53 10.65 21.87
N VAL A 116 -19.82 9.85 20.85
CA VAL A 116 -18.83 9.38 19.89
C VAL A 116 -19.32 9.62 18.46
N VAL A 117 -18.44 10.20 17.65
CA VAL A 117 -18.64 10.33 16.20
C VAL A 117 -17.64 9.43 15.49
N VAL A 118 -18.11 8.46 14.72
CA VAL A 118 -17.29 7.54 13.94
C VAL A 118 -17.36 7.94 12.47
N ILE A 119 -16.21 8.21 11.84
CA ILE A 119 -16.14 8.63 10.45
C ILE A 119 -15.53 7.52 9.60
N ASP A 120 -16.30 6.97 8.69
CA ASP A 120 -15.84 6.01 7.70
C ASP A 120 -15.19 6.76 6.52
N GLU A 121 -14.12 6.17 5.96
CA GLU A 121 -13.26 6.76 4.93
C GLU A 121 -12.84 8.20 5.29
N VAL A 122 -12.32 8.36 6.51
CA VAL A 122 -12.02 9.67 7.11
C VAL A 122 -10.98 10.49 6.32
N HIS A 123 -10.24 9.87 5.40
CA HIS A 123 -9.38 10.60 4.47
C HIS A 123 -10.17 11.58 3.57
N MET A 124 -11.49 11.42 3.46
CA MET A 124 -12.35 12.40 2.79
C MET A 124 -12.57 13.68 3.62
N CYS A 125 -12.33 13.64 4.92
CA CYS A 125 -12.41 14.79 5.80
C CYS A 125 -11.17 15.69 5.61
N PRO A 126 -11.31 16.98 5.19
CA PRO A 126 -10.16 17.86 5.04
C PRO A 126 -9.45 18.08 6.38
N PRO A 127 -8.11 18.04 6.43
CA PRO A 127 -7.36 18.28 7.67
C PRO A 127 -7.44 19.74 8.12
N ASP A 128 -7.59 20.66 7.16
CA ASP A 128 -7.60 22.12 7.34
C ASP A 128 -8.70 22.77 6.49
N GLY A 129 -8.93 24.07 6.71
CA GLY A 129 -9.91 24.87 5.99
C GLY A 129 -11.36 24.67 6.45
N GLU A 130 -12.31 25.23 5.71
CA GLU A 130 -13.75 25.11 5.91
C GLU A 130 -14.32 23.91 5.12
N GLY A 131 -15.37 23.27 5.64
CA GLY A 131 -16.05 22.19 4.95
C GLY A 131 -17.09 21.48 5.79
N MET A 132 -17.93 20.68 5.16
CA MET A 132 -19.08 20.03 5.79
C MET A 132 -18.73 19.27 7.09
N TYR A 133 -17.60 18.56 7.10
CA TYR A 133 -17.17 17.83 8.30
C TYR A 133 -16.80 18.76 9.45
N ARG A 134 -16.05 19.82 9.17
CA ARG A 134 -15.61 20.76 10.21
C ARG A 134 -16.79 21.57 10.76
N THR A 135 -17.71 22.00 9.93
CA THR A 135 -18.94 22.66 10.36
C THR A 135 -19.70 21.76 11.32
N LEU A 136 -20.03 20.53 10.90
CA LEU A 136 -20.77 19.60 11.74
C LEU A 136 -20.05 19.28 13.05
N LEU A 137 -18.77 18.90 12.97
CA LEU A 137 -18.01 18.51 14.16
C LEU A 137 -17.81 19.68 15.12
N GLY A 138 -17.64 20.90 14.60
CA GLY A 138 -17.54 22.13 15.40
C GLY A 138 -18.84 22.41 16.18
N GLU A 139 -19.99 22.33 15.50
CA GLU A 139 -21.30 22.52 16.14
C GLU A 139 -21.61 21.43 17.17
N LEU A 140 -21.33 20.16 16.86
CA LEU A 140 -21.53 19.04 17.79
C LEU A 140 -20.58 19.15 19.00
N LYS A 141 -19.33 19.57 18.80
CA LYS A 141 -18.36 19.77 19.89
C LYS A 141 -18.72 20.93 20.79
N ALA A 142 -19.31 21.99 20.21
CA ALA A 142 -19.84 23.12 21.01
C ALA A 142 -21.02 22.69 21.87
N ALA A 143 -21.88 21.79 21.37
CA ALA A 143 -23.02 21.25 22.11
C ALA A 143 -22.62 20.21 23.16
N ASN A 144 -21.61 19.38 22.86
CA ASN A 144 -21.02 18.40 23.79
C ASN A 144 -19.49 18.48 23.76
N PRO A 145 -18.86 19.27 24.65
CA PRO A 145 -17.40 19.40 24.72
C PRO A 145 -16.65 18.10 25.00
N SER A 146 -17.31 17.08 25.55
CA SER A 146 -16.72 15.76 25.82
C SER A 146 -16.77 14.81 24.61
N MET A 147 -17.47 15.20 23.53
CA MET A 147 -17.59 14.39 22.32
C MET A 147 -16.22 13.99 21.74
N ARG A 148 -16.10 12.74 21.33
CA ARG A 148 -14.87 12.19 20.75
C ARG A 148 -15.12 11.77 19.30
N VAL A 149 -14.08 11.90 18.49
CA VAL A 149 -14.11 11.51 17.07
C VAL A 149 -13.18 10.34 16.85
N VAL A 150 -13.67 9.30 16.17
CA VAL A 150 -12.90 8.12 15.75
C VAL A 150 -12.93 8.04 14.23
N GLY A 151 -11.78 7.99 13.60
CA GLY A 151 -11.67 7.86 12.14
C GLY A 151 -11.25 6.46 11.71
N LEU A 152 -11.82 5.96 10.60
CA LEU A 152 -11.38 4.74 9.94
C LEU A 152 -11.03 5.02 8.49
N THR A 153 -9.93 4.46 7.99
CA THR A 153 -9.52 4.60 6.59
C THR A 153 -8.59 3.48 6.16
N ALA A 154 -8.48 3.28 4.85
CA ALA A 154 -7.41 2.46 4.25
C ALA A 154 -6.18 3.29 3.88
N THR A 155 -6.34 4.62 3.76
CA THR A 155 -5.30 5.54 3.29
C THR A 155 -5.22 6.73 4.25
N PRO A 156 -4.27 6.74 5.22
CA PRO A 156 -4.17 7.79 6.23
C PRO A 156 -3.57 9.10 5.71
N TRP A 157 -3.75 9.39 4.40
CA TRP A 157 -3.23 10.60 3.74
C TRP A 157 -4.17 11.11 2.65
N ARG A 158 -3.92 12.34 2.20
CA ARG A 158 -4.57 13.00 1.07
C ARG A 158 -3.53 13.51 0.07
N MET A 159 -3.94 13.70 -1.19
CA MET A 159 -3.10 14.33 -2.22
C MET A 159 -2.71 15.76 -1.84
N LYS A 160 -3.68 16.53 -1.34
CA LYS A 160 -3.44 17.85 -0.73
C LYS A 160 -3.55 17.72 0.79
N GLY A 161 -2.56 18.22 1.53
CA GLY A 161 -2.53 18.18 2.99
C GLY A 161 -1.72 17.03 3.61
N GLY A 162 -1.29 16.02 2.84
CA GLY A 162 -0.45 14.91 3.34
C GLY A 162 -1.17 14.02 4.37
N LEU A 163 -0.50 13.67 5.46
CA LEU A 163 -1.04 12.81 6.53
C LEU A 163 -2.28 13.45 7.19
N ILE A 164 -3.33 12.64 7.37
CA ILE A 164 -4.57 13.09 8.02
C ILE A 164 -4.48 13.09 9.55
N CYS A 165 -3.61 12.26 10.13
CA CYS A 165 -3.38 12.19 11.57
C CYS A 165 -2.17 13.03 11.94
N ARG A 166 -2.42 14.16 12.60
CA ARG A 166 -1.42 15.07 13.16
C ARG A 166 -1.98 15.72 14.42
N PRO A 167 -1.14 16.16 15.36
CA PRO A 167 -1.62 16.78 16.62
C PRO A 167 -2.61 17.93 16.41
N GLU A 168 -2.43 18.71 15.35
CA GLU A 168 -3.26 19.89 15.00
C GLU A 168 -4.53 19.56 14.20
N ASN A 169 -4.69 18.33 13.72
CA ASN A 169 -5.84 17.92 12.91
C ASN A 169 -7.02 17.45 13.76
N ILE A 170 -8.15 17.17 13.10
CA ILE A 170 -9.33 16.54 13.75
C ILE A 170 -8.95 15.18 14.31
N LEU A 171 -8.16 14.39 13.58
CA LEU A 171 -7.59 13.13 14.03
C LEU A 171 -6.12 13.36 14.38
N ASN A 172 -5.74 12.97 15.56
CA ASN A 172 -4.45 13.35 16.12
C ASN A 172 -3.40 12.24 16.01
N GLU A 173 -3.83 10.97 16.08
CA GLU A 173 -2.90 9.84 16.18
C GLU A 173 -3.52 8.58 15.57
N VAL A 174 -2.69 7.73 14.96
CA VAL A 174 -3.06 6.38 14.55
C VAL A 174 -2.95 5.48 15.78
N CYS A 175 -4.09 4.95 16.26
CA CYS A 175 -4.11 4.06 17.44
C CYS A 175 -3.98 2.58 17.05
N TYR A 176 -4.30 2.23 15.82
CA TYR A 176 -4.18 0.87 15.29
C TYR A 176 -3.93 0.89 13.79
N GLU A 177 -3.00 0.05 13.34
CA GLU A 177 -2.72 -0.15 11.93
C GLU A 177 -2.47 -1.62 11.64
N ILE A 178 -3.02 -2.12 10.53
CA ILE A 178 -2.68 -3.43 9.96
C ILE A 178 -2.42 -3.29 8.47
N GLY A 179 -1.30 -3.86 8.01
CA GLY A 179 -0.85 -3.77 6.63
C GLY A 179 -1.60 -4.69 5.67
N LEU A 180 -1.68 -4.28 4.39
CA LEU A 180 -2.27 -5.10 3.33
C LEU A 180 -1.56 -6.46 3.20
N ARG A 181 -0.22 -6.45 3.24
CA ARG A 181 0.60 -7.65 3.15
C ARG A 181 0.29 -8.64 4.26
N GLU A 182 0.32 -8.19 5.51
CA GLU A 182 0.02 -9.05 6.65
C GLU A 182 -1.35 -9.73 6.51
N MET A 183 -2.34 -8.99 6.03
CA MET A 183 -3.68 -9.54 5.82
C MET A 183 -3.74 -10.57 4.70
N ILE A 184 -2.95 -10.41 3.64
CA ILE A 184 -2.83 -11.39 2.56
C ILE A 184 -2.08 -12.63 3.07
N ASP A 185 -0.94 -12.45 3.72
CA ASP A 185 -0.09 -13.55 4.20
C ASP A 185 -0.83 -14.41 5.25
N ARG A 186 -1.69 -13.80 6.06
CA ARG A 186 -2.55 -14.49 7.02
C ARG A 186 -3.86 -15.04 6.43
N GLY A 187 -4.07 -14.88 5.12
CA GLY A 187 -5.24 -15.40 4.42
C GLY A 187 -6.56 -14.70 4.75
N PHE A 188 -6.54 -13.45 5.20
CA PHE A 188 -7.74 -12.62 5.40
C PHE A 188 -8.15 -11.83 4.17
N LEU A 189 -7.20 -11.60 3.28
CA LEU A 189 -7.43 -11.00 1.97
C LEU A 189 -6.88 -11.91 0.86
N SER A 190 -7.40 -11.73 -0.34
CA SER A 190 -7.01 -12.48 -1.53
C SER A 190 -5.62 -12.06 -2.00
N LYS A 191 -4.81 -13.02 -2.46
CA LYS A 191 -3.55 -12.74 -3.15
C LYS A 191 -3.80 -11.85 -4.37
N LEU A 192 -2.91 -10.88 -4.59
CA LEU A 192 -2.95 -10.00 -5.76
C LEU A 192 -1.80 -10.38 -6.71
N VAL A 193 -2.14 -10.56 -7.99
CA VAL A 193 -1.20 -10.80 -9.07
C VAL A 193 -1.35 -9.66 -10.07
N SER A 194 -0.28 -8.92 -10.38
CA SER A 194 -0.36 -7.77 -11.26
C SER A 194 0.40 -7.99 -12.57
N LYS A 195 -0.18 -7.53 -13.67
CA LYS A 195 0.44 -7.52 -15.00
C LYS A 195 0.27 -6.17 -15.68
N SER A 196 1.32 -5.73 -16.36
CA SER A 196 1.28 -4.57 -17.26
C SER A 196 0.71 -4.97 -18.62
N GLY A 197 -0.05 -4.09 -19.26
CA GLY A 197 -0.54 -4.28 -20.63
C GLY A 197 0.58 -4.50 -21.67
N ARG A 198 0.32 -5.27 -22.70
CA ARG A 198 1.28 -5.49 -23.82
C ARG A 198 1.50 -4.23 -24.64
N ARG A 199 0.44 -3.46 -24.84
CA ARG A 199 0.46 -2.17 -25.50
C ARG A 199 -0.07 -1.12 -24.56
N LEU A 200 0.72 -0.10 -24.29
CA LEU A 200 0.40 0.97 -23.36
C LEU A 200 0.29 2.29 -24.11
N ALA A 201 -0.56 3.18 -23.60
CA ALA A 201 -0.60 4.56 -24.05
C ALA A 201 0.68 5.30 -23.65
N ASP A 202 1.06 6.27 -24.45
CA ASP A 202 2.07 7.25 -24.04
C ASP A 202 1.43 8.25 -23.07
N LEU A 203 1.88 8.20 -21.83
CA LEU A 203 1.36 9.02 -20.72
C LEU A 203 2.36 10.10 -20.27
N ASP A 204 3.52 10.19 -20.93
CA ASP A 204 4.61 11.06 -20.48
C ASP A 204 4.33 12.55 -20.80
N HIS A 205 3.38 12.82 -21.71
CA HIS A 205 2.97 14.16 -22.13
C HIS A 205 1.68 14.66 -21.44
N LEU A 206 1.09 13.90 -20.51
CA LEU A 206 -0.13 14.31 -19.84
C LEU A 206 0.12 15.48 -18.88
N HIS A 207 -0.70 16.52 -18.99
CA HIS A 207 -0.68 17.63 -18.06
C HIS A 207 -1.32 17.26 -16.72
N VAL A 208 -0.77 17.83 -15.63
CA VAL A 208 -1.28 17.65 -14.28
C VAL A 208 -1.87 18.96 -13.77
N ARG A 209 -3.14 18.93 -13.35
CA ARG A 209 -3.82 20.08 -12.75
C ARG A 209 -4.50 19.66 -11.44
N GLY A 210 -4.25 20.41 -10.40
CA GLY A 210 -4.87 20.12 -9.09
C GLY A 210 -4.42 18.84 -8.43
N GLY A 211 -3.31 18.23 -8.89
CA GLY A 211 -2.77 16.97 -8.37
C GLY A 211 -3.31 15.72 -9.09
N GLU A 212 -4.06 15.87 -10.19
CA GLU A 212 -4.52 14.79 -11.05
C GLU A 212 -4.26 15.15 -12.52
N PHE A 213 -4.27 14.16 -13.40
CA PHE A 213 -4.15 14.38 -14.85
C PHE A 213 -5.34 15.15 -15.39
N VAL A 214 -5.07 15.97 -16.41
CA VAL A 214 -6.13 16.66 -17.15
C VAL A 214 -6.96 15.63 -17.92
N GLN A 215 -8.27 15.64 -17.73
CA GLN A 215 -9.17 14.61 -18.24
C GLN A 215 -9.13 14.50 -19.77
N GLU A 216 -9.08 15.63 -20.47
CA GLU A 216 -9.03 15.68 -21.94
C GLU A 216 -7.76 14.99 -22.48
N ASP A 217 -6.61 15.19 -21.84
CA ASP A 217 -5.36 14.54 -22.22
C ASP A 217 -5.43 13.03 -22.00
N VAL A 218 -6.00 12.62 -20.86
CA VAL A 218 -6.21 11.20 -20.53
C VAL A 218 -7.14 10.54 -21.54
N ASP A 219 -8.26 11.18 -21.88
CA ASP A 219 -9.23 10.65 -22.84
C ASP A 219 -8.62 10.54 -24.24
N ALA A 220 -7.78 11.48 -24.64
CA ALA A 220 -7.06 11.42 -25.92
C ALA A 220 -6.04 10.26 -25.94
N ALA A 221 -5.24 10.11 -24.90
CA ALA A 221 -4.21 9.08 -24.83
C ALA A 221 -4.78 7.65 -24.69
N MET A 222 -5.75 7.48 -23.78
CA MET A 222 -6.36 6.18 -23.49
C MET A 222 -7.50 5.81 -24.46
N GLY A 223 -8.02 6.79 -25.22
CA GLY A 223 -9.08 6.60 -26.22
C GLY A 223 -8.56 6.22 -27.62
N ASP A 224 -7.23 6.16 -27.83
CA ASP A 224 -6.68 5.68 -29.11
C ASP A 224 -7.22 4.29 -29.45
N GLU A 225 -7.81 4.15 -30.63
CA GLU A 225 -8.51 2.94 -31.04
C GLU A 225 -7.59 1.70 -31.06
N GLY A 226 -6.34 1.87 -31.46
CA GLY A 226 -5.38 0.78 -31.48
C GLY A 226 -4.97 0.34 -30.07
N ILE A 227 -4.90 1.26 -29.12
CA ILE A 227 -4.58 0.97 -27.71
C ILE A 227 -5.76 0.29 -27.02
N VAL A 228 -6.96 0.86 -27.16
CA VAL A 228 -8.19 0.28 -26.56
C VAL A 228 -8.45 -1.12 -27.10
N THR A 229 -8.32 -1.31 -28.43
CA THR A 229 -8.53 -2.62 -29.06
C THR A 229 -7.51 -3.65 -28.56
N ALA A 230 -6.23 -3.29 -28.49
CA ALA A 230 -5.19 -4.19 -28.00
C ALA A 230 -5.39 -4.54 -26.50
N ALA A 231 -5.79 -3.58 -25.69
CA ALA A 231 -6.10 -3.81 -24.28
C ALA A 231 -7.31 -4.77 -24.12
N CYS A 232 -8.39 -4.54 -24.85
CA CYS A 232 -9.58 -5.40 -24.80
C CYS A 232 -9.27 -6.82 -25.28
N GLN A 233 -8.44 -6.99 -26.33
CA GLN A 233 -8.01 -8.30 -26.79
C GLN A 233 -7.22 -9.04 -25.70
N GLU A 234 -6.26 -8.37 -25.06
CA GLU A 234 -5.47 -8.96 -23.98
C GLU A 234 -6.35 -9.29 -22.76
N ILE A 235 -7.28 -8.41 -22.39
CA ILE A 235 -8.25 -8.67 -21.32
C ILE A 235 -9.07 -9.92 -21.65
N ALA A 236 -9.63 -10.04 -22.86
CA ALA A 236 -10.39 -11.20 -23.28
C ALA A 236 -9.57 -12.50 -23.20
N GLU A 237 -8.28 -12.46 -23.58
CA GLU A 237 -7.38 -13.61 -23.46
C GLU A 237 -7.10 -14.02 -22.01
N LEU A 238 -6.75 -13.04 -21.15
CA LEU A 238 -6.31 -13.29 -19.78
C LEU A 238 -7.46 -13.58 -18.80
N THR A 239 -8.68 -13.29 -19.21
CA THR A 239 -9.87 -13.47 -18.35
C THR A 239 -10.75 -14.64 -18.77
N LYS A 240 -10.31 -15.52 -19.69
CA LYS A 240 -11.09 -16.69 -20.14
C LYS A 240 -11.61 -17.51 -18.97
N ASP A 241 -10.74 -17.82 -18.01
CA ASP A 241 -11.03 -18.64 -16.84
C ASP A 241 -11.46 -17.82 -15.61
N ARG A 242 -11.60 -16.50 -15.74
CA ARG A 242 -12.07 -15.61 -14.71
C ARG A 242 -13.60 -15.49 -14.72
N LYS A 243 -14.18 -15.17 -13.55
CA LYS A 243 -15.63 -15.15 -13.38
C LYS A 243 -16.21 -13.75 -13.23
N SER A 244 -15.46 -12.81 -12.66
CA SER A 244 -15.97 -11.48 -12.31
C SER A 244 -14.89 -10.42 -12.54
N VAL A 245 -15.04 -9.65 -13.61
CA VAL A 245 -14.05 -8.69 -14.12
C VAL A 245 -14.62 -7.27 -14.03
N ILE A 246 -13.95 -6.41 -13.27
CA ILE A 246 -14.28 -4.98 -13.19
C ILE A 246 -13.25 -4.15 -13.99
N LEU A 247 -13.76 -3.23 -14.82
CA LEU A 247 -12.93 -2.36 -15.67
C LEU A 247 -13.15 -0.91 -15.25
N PHE A 248 -12.08 -0.23 -14.85
CA PHE A 248 -12.08 1.19 -14.51
C PHE A 248 -11.67 2.02 -15.72
N CYS A 249 -12.63 2.72 -16.32
CA CYS A 249 -12.47 3.51 -17.54
C CYS A 249 -12.27 4.99 -17.24
N THR A 250 -11.72 5.74 -18.23
CA THR A 250 -11.43 7.18 -18.11
C THR A 250 -12.69 8.03 -18.24
N SER A 251 -13.57 7.69 -19.19
CA SER A 251 -14.79 8.44 -19.52
C SER A 251 -15.94 7.51 -19.90
N VAL A 252 -17.14 8.07 -19.95
CA VAL A 252 -18.36 7.34 -20.35
C VAL A 252 -18.21 6.78 -21.78
N ALA A 253 -17.69 7.58 -22.70
CA ALA A 253 -17.44 7.15 -24.08
C ALA A 253 -16.44 5.99 -24.14
N HIS A 254 -15.37 6.06 -23.35
CA HIS A 254 -14.37 4.99 -23.23
C HIS A 254 -15.00 3.71 -22.67
N ALA A 255 -15.83 3.81 -21.61
CA ALA A 255 -16.52 2.65 -21.03
C ALA A 255 -17.45 1.95 -22.03
N HIS A 256 -18.23 2.70 -22.82
CA HIS A 256 -19.07 2.12 -23.88
C HIS A 256 -18.24 1.46 -24.97
N ARG A 257 -17.13 2.08 -25.39
CA ARG A 257 -16.23 1.50 -26.40
C ARG A 257 -15.58 0.21 -25.91
N VAL A 258 -15.09 0.18 -24.67
CA VAL A 258 -14.54 -1.03 -24.03
C VAL A 258 -15.61 -2.12 -23.93
N SER A 259 -16.83 -1.76 -23.51
CA SER A 259 -17.96 -2.69 -23.42
C SER A 259 -18.26 -3.37 -24.76
N GLU A 260 -18.34 -2.58 -25.84
CA GLU A 260 -18.59 -3.08 -27.20
C GLU A 260 -17.49 -4.03 -27.67
N LEU A 261 -16.22 -3.66 -27.45
CA LEU A 261 -15.07 -4.49 -27.88
C LEU A 261 -15.00 -5.80 -27.09
N ILE A 262 -15.15 -5.76 -25.77
CA ILE A 262 -15.18 -6.97 -24.94
C ILE A 262 -16.32 -7.88 -25.36
N GLY A 263 -17.53 -7.32 -25.55
CA GLY A 263 -18.69 -8.10 -26.03
C GLY A 263 -18.43 -8.80 -27.36
N ARG A 264 -17.81 -8.10 -28.33
CA ARG A 264 -17.46 -8.69 -29.64
C ARG A 264 -16.40 -9.78 -29.54
N MET A 265 -15.38 -9.60 -28.66
CA MET A 265 -14.23 -10.50 -28.54
C MET A 265 -14.53 -11.76 -27.73
N THR A 266 -15.41 -11.64 -26.73
CA THR A 266 -15.72 -12.73 -25.79
C THR A 266 -17.04 -13.41 -26.07
N GLY A 267 -17.98 -12.73 -26.76
CA GLY A 267 -19.37 -13.15 -26.89
C GLY A 267 -20.18 -12.98 -25.59
N GLU A 268 -19.60 -12.36 -24.55
CA GLU A 268 -20.25 -12.14 -23.26
C GLU A 268 -20.66 -10.68 -23.09
N GLU A 269 -21.71 -10.45 -22.32
CA GLU A 269 -22.15 -9.09 -21.98
C GLU A 269 -21.10 -8.40 -21.12
N CYS A 270 -20.75 -7.17 -21.50
CA CYS A 270 -20.02 -6.23 -20.66
C CYS A 270 -20.95 -5.07 -20.32
N ALA A 271 -21.50 -5.06 -19.11
CA ALA A 271 -22.40 -3.99 -18.67
C ALA A 271 -21.64 -2.72 -18.35
N VAL A 272 -22.28 -1.56 -18.54
CA VAL A 272 -21.69 -0.25 -18.24
C VAL A 272 -22.41 0.40 -17.06
N VAL A 273 -21.65 0.88 -16.08
CA VAL A 273 -22.15 1.62 -14.90
C VAL A 273 -21.48 2.98 -14.82
N THR A 274 -22.27 4.04 -14.94
CA THR A 274 -21.80 5.43 -14.88
C THR A 274 -22.63 6.22 -13.86
N GLY A 275 -22.29 7.50 -13.69
CA GLY A 275 -23.08 8.43 -12.86
C GLY A 275 -24.52 8.55 -13.31
N ASP A 276 -24.76 8.47 -14.62
CA ASP A 276 -26.07 8.64 -15.24
C ASP A 276 -26.90 7.35 -15.28
N THR A 277 -26.32 6.19 -14.93
CA THR A 277 -27.08 4.92 -14.89
C THR A 277 -28.18 4.99 -13.84
N PRO A 278 -29.46 4.78 -14.22
CA PRO A 278 -30.60 4.81 -13.30
C PRO A 278 -30.40 3.86 -12.12
N ALA A 279 -30.87 4.23 -10.93
CA ALA A 279 -30.64 3.47 -9.71
C ALA A 279 -31.14 2.01 -9.79
N SER A 280 -32.31 1.79 -10.43
CA SER A 280 -32.87 0.45 -10.63
C SER A 280 -32.04 -0.41 -11.57
N GLU A 281 -31.57 0.16 -12.68
CA GLU A 281 -30.73 -0.52 -13.66
C GLU A 281 -29.35 -0.83 -13.04
N ARG A 282 -28.76 0.13 -12.31
CA ARG A 282 -27.51 -0.07 -11.57
C ARG A 282 -27.66 -1.23 -10.58
N ALA A 283 -28.74 -1.25 -9.79
CA ALA A 283 -28.97 -2.32 -8.82
C ALA A 283 -29.10 -3.69 -9.50
N GLU A 284 -29.78 -3.77 -10.64
CA GLU A 284 -29.91 -4.98 -11.44
C GLU A 284 -28.56 -5.45 -11.98
N ILE A 285 -27.79 -4.57 -12.63
CA ILE A 285 -26.44 -4.90 -13.14
C ILE A 285 -25.56 -5.44 -12.01
N LEU A 286 -25.55 -4.76 -10.87
CA LEU A 286 -24.71 -5.14 -9.74
C LEU A 286 -25.14 -6.46 -9.09
N ALA A 287 -26.45 -6.76 -9.02
CA ALA A 287 -26.96 -8.05 -8.56
C ALA A 287 -26.51 -9.18 -9.51
N ARG A 288 -26.67 -9.00 -10.80
CA ARG A 288 -26.21 -9.96 -11.83
C ARG A 288 -24.68 -10.17 -11.79
N PHE A 289 -23.91 -9.11 -11.56
CA PHE A 289 -22.45 -9.17 -11.44
C PHE A 289 -22.01 -9.91 -10.19
N LYS A 290 -22.78 -9.88 -9.11
CA LYS A 290 -22.56 -10.69 -7.90
C LYS A 290 -22.98 -12.14 -8.06
N GLY A 291 -23.61 -12.49 -9.17
CA GLY A 291 -24.18 -13.83 -9.40
C GLY A 291 -25.50 -14.08 -8.69
N GLU A 292 -26.17 -13.01 -8.23
CA GLU A 292 -27.52 -13.09 -7.66
C GLU A 292 -28.50 -13.36 -8.82
N THR A 293 -29.43 -14.30 -8.62
CA THR A 293 -30.52 -14.54 -9.57
C THR A 293 -31.48 -13.37 -9.48
N VAL A 294 -31.59 -12.62 -10.56
CA VAL A 294 -32.66 -11.64 -10.72
C VAL A 294 -33.89 -12.41 -11.23
N ASP A 295 -34.93 -12.48 -10.40
CA ASP A 295 -36.14 -13.23 -10.74
C ASP A 295 -36.70 -12.80 -12.10
N ALA A 296 -37.27 -13.78 -12.83
CA ALA A 296 -38.05 -13.52 -14.02
C ALA A 296 -39.16 -12.49 -13.70
N ASP A 297 -39.39 -11.58 -14.61
CA ASP A 297 -40.50 -10.66 -14.47
C ASP A 297 -41.86 -11.41 -14.35
N LEU A 298 -42.90 -10.71 -13.87
CA LEU A 298 -44.27 -11.26 -13.72
C LEU A 298 -44.84 -11.88 -15.00
N PHE A 299 -44.15 -11.72 -16.14
CA PHE A 299 -44.53 -12.23 -17.46
C PHE A 299 -43.73 -13.47 -17.91
N GLY A 300 -42.86 -14.03 -17.04
CA GLY A 300 -42.16 -15.28 -17.32
C GLY A 300 -40.99 -15.18 -18.32
N ASN A 301 -40.53 -13.97 -18.62
CA ASN A 301 -39.27 -13.81 -19.36
C ASN A 301 -38.11 -14.30 -18.48
N GLY A 302 -37.42 -15.34 -18.95
CA GLY A 302 -36.40 -16.05 -18.19
C GLY A 302 -35.39 -15.12 -17.51
N GLY A 303 -35.00 -15.43 -16.27
CA GLY A 303 -34.10 -14.62 -15.47
C GLY A 303 -32.86 -14.20 -16.26
N LYS A 304 -32.45 -12.94 -16.13
CA LYS A 304 -31.29 -12.40 -16.85
C LYS A 304 -30.02 -13.15 -16.42
N ARG A 305 -29.17 -13.47 -17.39
CA ARG A 305 -27.90 -14.19 -17.14
C ARG A 305 -26.97 -13.38 -16.24
N PRO A 306 -26.11 -14.04 -15.46
CA PRO A 306 -25.01 -13.36 -14.77
C PRO A 306 -24.18 -12.52 -15.74
N VAL A 307 -23.66 -11.40 -15.25
CA VAL A 307 -22.75 -10.51 -15.98
C VAL A 307 -21.34 -10.77 -15.51
N LYS A 308 -20.43 -11.10 -16.41
CA LYS A 308 -19.01 -11.33 -16.10
C LYS A 308 -18.21 -10.03 -16.07
N TYR A 309 -18.47 -9.11 -16.99
CA TYR A 309 -17.71 -7.89 -17.18
C TYR A 309 -18.55 -6.66 -16.82
N VAL A 310 -17.97 -5.76 -16.00
CA VAL A 310 -18.58 -4.46 -15.71
C VAL A 310 -17.54 -3.36 -15.95
N ALA A 311 -17.81 -2.52 -16.95
CA ALA A 311 -17.07 -1.28 -17.19
C ALA A 311 -17.70 -0.15 -16.38
N ASN A 312 -16.88 0.63 -15.69
CA ASN A 312 -17.39 1.73 -14.88
C ASN A 312 -16.52 2.98 -14.96
N VAL A 313 -17.15 4.13 -14.67
CA VAL A 313 -16.49 5.42 -14.55
C VAL A 313 -16.79 5.95 -13.16
N GLU A 314 -15.78 5.96 -12.27
CA GLU A 314 -15.80 6.49 -10.90
C GLU A 314 -16.85 5.91 -9.92
N CYS A 315 -17.92 5.26 -10.42
CA CYS A 315 -19.06 4.84 -9.61
C CYS A 315 -18.79 3.67 -8.66
N LEU A 316 -17.85 2.78 -8.99
CA LEU A 316 -17.61 1.54 -8.25
C LEU A 316 -16.28 1.55 -7.47
N THR A 317 -15.66 2.70 -7.36
CA THR A 317 -14.40 2.88 -6.60
C THR A 317 -14.62 2.85 -5.09
N THR A 318 -15.77 3.32 -4.59
CA THR A 318 -16.15 3.33 -3.17
C THR A 318 -17.54 2.73 -2.97
N GLY A 319 -17.80 2.17 -1.78
CA GLY A 319 -19.14 1.69 -1.39
C GLY A 319 -19.60 0.39 -2.04
N PHE A 320 -19.02 -0.07 -3.13
CA PHE A 320 -19.44 -1.28 -3.82
C PHE A 320 -18.84 -2.55 -3.20
N ASP A 321 -19.67 -3.51 -2.86
CA ASP A 321 -19.28 -4.80 -2.26
C ASP A 321 -19.61 -5.97 -3.19
N ALA A 322 -18.58 -6.55 -3.82
CA ALA A 322 -18.65 -7.77 -4.62
C ALA A 322 -17.40 -8.62 -4.37
N PRO A 323 -17.43 -9.54 -3.38
CA PRO A 323 -16.29 -10.37 -3.02
C PRO A 323 -15.76 -11.24 -4.15
N GLY A 324 -16.63 -11.66 -5.06
CA GLY A 324 -16.32 -12.51 -6.21
C GLY A 324 -15.40 -11.89 -7.26
N ILE A 325 -15.12 -10.57 -7.22
CA ILE A 325 -14.23 -9.93 -8.20
C ILE A 325 -12.85 -10.60 -8.16
N ASP A 326 -12.50 -11.27 -9.24
CA ASP A 326 -11.24 -11.99 -9.43
C ASP A 326 -10.31 -11.32 -10.45
N THR A 327 -10.77 -10.25 -11.11
CA THR A 327 -9.94 -9.45 -12.02
C THR A 327 -10.32 -7.96 -11.93
N VAL A 328 -9.31 -7.10 -11.83
CA VAL A 328 -9.42 -5.64 -11.87
C VAL A 328 -8.59 -5.11 -13.03
N CYS A 329 -9.23 -4.42 -13.96
CA CYS A 329 -8.56 -3.79 -15.11
C CYS A 329 -8.50 -2.28 -14.90
N LEU A 330 -7.30 -1.73 -14.83
CA LEU A 330 -7.03 -0.31 -14.67
C LEU A 330 -6.80 0.32 -16.05
N LEU A 331 -7.90 0.68 -16.72
CA LEU A 331 -7.89 1.36 -18.03
C LEU A 331 -7.86 2.88 -17.87
N ARG A 332 -7.56 3.38 -16.68
CA ARG A 332 -7.37 4.81 -16.41
C ARG A 332 -6.06 5.03 -15.63
N PRO A 333 -5.22 5.98 -16.05
CA PRO A 333 -4.12 6.46 -15.24
C PRO A 333 -4.66 7.34 -14.10
N THR A 334 -3.93 7.39 -12.98
CA THR A 334 -4.22 8.33 -11.89
C THR A 334 -2.92 8.78 -11.21
N MET A 335 -2.93 10.02 -10.71
CA MET A 335 -1.89 10.54 -9.83
C MET A 335 -2.19 10.26 -8.35
N SER A 336 -3.40 9.74 -8.06
CA SER A 336 -3.83 9.45 -6.69
C SER A 336 -3.50 8.00 -6.27
N PRO A 337 -2.54 7.77 -5.37
CA PRO A 337 -2.28 6.45 -4.81
C PRO A 337 -3.48 5.95 -3.98
N GLY A 338 -4.28 6.85 -3.40
CA GLY A 338 -5.52 6.49 -2.70
C GLY A 338 -6.58 5.90 -3.65
N LEU A 339 -6.76 6.51 -4.83
CA LEU A 339 -7.67 6.00 -5.84
C LEU A 339 -7.20 4.64 -6.37
N LEU A 340 -5.88 4.47 -6.61
CA LEU A 340 -5.31 3.19 -6.99
C LEU A 340 -5.61 2.11 -5.94
N MET A 341 -5.40 2.42 -4.65
CA MET A 341 -5.71 1.51 -3.55
C MET A 341 -7.20 1.13 -3.52
N GLN A 342 -8.10 2.07 -3.75
CA GLN A 342 -9.54 1.81 -3.78
C GLN A 342 -9.94 0.93 -4.96
N MET A 343 -9.42 1.18 -6.16
CA MET A 343 -9.69 0.37 -7.36
C MET A 343 -9.19 -1.07 -7.18
N CYS A 344 -7.92 -1.25 -6.80
CA CYS A 344 -7.35 -2.58 -6.56
C CYS A 344 -8.00 -3.28 -5.35
N GLY A 345 -8.40 -2.50 -4.35
CA GLY A 345 -9.09 -2.97 -3.16
C GLY A 345 -10.45 -3.64 -3.42
N ARG A 346 -11.05 -3.43 -4.59
CA ARG A 346 -12.26 -4.19 -4.99
C ARG A 346 -11.97 -5.68 -5.12
N GLY A 347 -10.77 -6.03 -5.58
CA GLY A 347 -10.33 -7.42 -5.77
C GLY A 347 -9.71 -8.10 -4.55
N THR A 348 -9.51 -7.40 -3.44
CA THR A 348 -8.82 -7.99 -2.27
C THR A 348 -9.66 -8.95 -1.44
N ARG A 349 -10.98 -8.93 -1.57
CA ARG A 349 -11.86 -9.77 -0.74
C ARG A 349 -11.76 -11.24 -1.09
N LEU A 350 -11.87 -12.09 -0.08
CA LEU A 350 -12.00 -13.54 -0.25
C LEU A 350 -13.43 -13.87 -0.73
N SER A 351 -13.52 -14.88 -1.57
CA SER A 351 -14.80 -15.43 -2.06
C SER A 351 -14.64 -16.95 -2.33
N PRO A 352 -14.51 -17.77 -1.28
CA PRO A 352 -14.33 -19.21 -1.43
C PRO A 352 -15.48 -19.87 -2.20
N GLU A 353 -16.69 -19.36 -2.03
CA GLU A 353 -17.91 -19.83 -2.68
C GLU A 353 -17.88 -19.68 -4.20
N THR A 354 -17.13 -18.71 -4.73
CA THR A 354 -16.92 -18.56 -6.19
C THR A 354 -15.71 -19.36 -6.70
N GLY A 355 -14.92 -19.94 -5.79
CA GLY A 355 -13.66 -20.61 -6.12
C GLY A 355 -12.51 -19.65 -6.39
N LYS A 356 -12.61 -18.39 -5.95
CA LYS A 356 -11.58 -17.38 -6.11
C LYS A 356 -10.34 -17.73 -5.27
N THR A 357 -9.17 -17.85 -5.93
CA THR A 357 -7.87 -18.12 -5.31
C THR A 357 -6.98 -16.87 -5.21
N ASP A 358 -7.11 -15.97 -6.18
CA ASP A 358 -6.36 -14.73 -6.28
C ASP A 358 -7.19 -13.64 -6.98
N CYS A 359 -6.63 -12.44 -7.11
CA CYS A 359 -7.15 -11.41 -7.98
C CYS A 359 -6.07 -10.92 -8.94
N LEU A 360 -6.38 -10.96 -10.24
CA LEU A 360 -5.53 -10.44 -11.29
C LEU A 360 -5.76 -8.94 -11.47
N ILE A 361 -4.69 -8.15 -11.35
CA ILE A 361 -4.67 -6.71 -11.62
C ILE A 361 -4.01 -6.48 -12.97
N LEU A 362 -4.77 -5.99 -13.95
CA LEU A 362 -4.28 -5.62 -15.28
C LEU A 362 -4.12 -4.11 -15.33
N ASP A 363 -2.89 -3.62 -15.37
CA ASP A 363 -2.59 -2.19 -15.32
C ASP A 363 -2.17 -1.65 -16.69
N TYR A 364 -3.12 -0.98 -17.37
CA TYR A 364 -2.91 -0.29 -18.64
C TYR A 364 -2.59 1.20 -18.45
N GLY A 365 -2.87 1.74 -17.25
CA GLY A 365 -2.63 3.14 -16.88
C GLY A 365 -1.23 3.39 -16.29
N ARG A 366 -0.33 2.41 -16.26
CA ARG A 366 1.00 2.49 -15.65
C ARG A 366 0.97 2.97 -14.19
N ASN A 367 -0.11 2.63 -13.47
CA ASN A 367 -0.35 3.11 -12.12
C ASN A 367 0.63 2.47 -11.11
N ILE A 368 0.81 1.14 -11.18
CA ILE A 368 1.73 0.42 -10.28
C ILE A 368 3.18 0.79 -10.58
N GLU A 369 3.51 1.03 -11.84
CA GLU A 369 4.83 1.54 -12.23
C GLU A 369 5.09 2.93 -11.62
N ARG A 370 4.09 3.83 -11.65
CA ARG A 370 4.16 5.20 -11.13
C ARG A 370 4.17 5.29 -9.62
N HIS A 371 3.29 4.56 -8.95
CA HIS A 371 3.06 4.68 -7.50
C HIS A 371 3.83 3.66 -6.68
N GLY A 372 4.28 2.56 -7.30
CA GLY A 372 4.88 1.42 -6.62
C GLY A 372 3.85 0.43 -6.08
N PRO A 373 4.29 -0.48 -5.23
CA PRO A 373 3.46 -1.56 -4.70
C PRO A 373 2.35 -1.04 -3.78
N LEU A 374 1.23 -1.75 -3.81
CA LEU A 374 0.01 -1.34 -3.09
C LEU A 374 0.17 -1.29 -1.58
N ASP A 375 1.04 -2.11 -1.03
CA ASP A 375 1.33 -2.20 0.41
C ASP A 375 2.38 -1.18 0.88
N ALA A 376 3.01 -0.44 -0.05
CA ALA A 376 4.02 0.58 0.23
C ALA A 376 3.65 1.97 -0.33
N LEU A 377 2.37 2.18 -0.67
CA LEU A 377 1.91 3.47 -1.16
C LEU A 377 2.11 4.56 -0.11
N ARG A 378 2.69 5.68 -0.54
CA ARG A 378 2.96 6.87 0.30
C ARG A 378 2.37 8.12 -0.31
N PRO A 379 2.04 9.13 0.51
CA PRO A 379 1.58 10.42 0.01
C PRO A 379 2.68 11.10 -0.81
N PRO A 380 2.32 11.88 -1.84
CA PRO A 380 3.28 12.60 -2.66
C PRO A 380 4.20 13.56 -1.89
N SER A 381 3.73 14.11 -0.77
CA SER A 381 4.48 15.03 0.10
C SER A 381 5.67 14.38 0.83
N GLU A 382 5.69 13.06 0.95
CA GLU A 382 6.81 12.32 1.56
C GLU A 382 7.82 11.82 0.51
N ARG A 383 7.55 12.05 -0.77
CA ARG A 383 8.53 11.82 -1.84
C ARG A 383 9.54 12.97 -1.79
N GLN A 384 10.83 12.64 -1.67
CA GLN A 384 11.89 13.67 -1.57
C GLN A 384 11.81 14.65 -2.75
N PRO A 385 11.83 15.99 -2.50
CA PRO A 385 11.89 16.97 -3.56
C PRO A 385 13.21 16.82 -4.34
N GLY A 386 13.12 16.64 -5.65
CA GLY A 386 14.29 16.58 -6.53
C GLY A 386 14.79 15.18 -6.91
N GLY A 387 14.23 14.12 -6.36
CA GLY A 387 14.46 12.77 -6.87
C GLY A 387 13.66 12.58 -8.16
N GLN A 388 14.32 12.45 -9.31
CA GLN A 388 13.70 11.79 -10.45
C GLN A 388 13.36 10.38 -9.97
N SER A 389 12.10 10.17 -9.60
CA SER A 389 11.60 8.84 -9.25
C SER A 389 11.57 8.02 -10.54
N GLY A 390 12.62 7.22 -10.76
CA GLY A 390 12.56 6.15 -11.74
C GLY A 390 11.40 5.21 -11.42
N PRO A 391 10.98 4.38 -12.36
CA PRO A 391 9.87 3.47 -12.15
C PRO A 391 10.11 2.62 -10.89
N MET A 392 9.13 2.56 -9.99
CA MET A 392 9.23 1.82 -8.73
C MET A 392 9.04 0.31 -8.92
N ALA A 393 8.50 -0.11 -10.06
CA ALA A 393 8.35 -1.49 -10.50
C ALA A 393 8.89 -1.65 -11.92
N LYS A 394 9.26 -2.89 -12.28
CA LYS A 394 9.66 -3.27 -13.65
C LYS A 394 8.74 -4.35 -14.20
N VAL A 395 8.61 -4.38 -15.52
CA VAL A 395 7.82 -5.37 -16.23
C VAL A 395 8.71 -6.56 -16.58
N CYS A 396 8.28 -7.77 -16.24
CA CYS A 396 8.97 -8.98 -16.67
C CYS A 396 8.88 -9.15 -18.18
N PRO A 397 10.00 -9.31 -18.91
CA PRO A 397 9.97 -9.45 -20.36
C PRO A 397 9.30 -10.74 -20.83
N SER A 398 9.27 -11.79 -20.00
CA SER A 398 8.69 -13.09 -20.32
C SER A 398 7.19 -13.15 -20.06
N CYS A 399 6.74 -12.90 -18.81
CA CYS A 399 5.32 -13.06 -18.43
C CYS A 399 4.58 -11.74 -18.18
N ARG A 400 5.28 -10.61 -18.31
CA ARG A 400 4.79 -9.24 -18.09
C ARG A 400 4.29 -8.92 -16.67
N ALA A 401 4.57 -9.79 -15.72
CA ALA A 401 4.32 -9.49 -14.32
C ALA A 401 5.01 -8.18 -13.94
N LEU A 402 4.30 -7.32 -13.23
CA LEU A 402 4.86 -6.13 -12.60
C LEU A 402 5.55 -6.58 -11.32
N VAL A 403 6.85 -6.44 -11.30
CA VAL A 403 7.70 -6.93 -10.22
C VAL A 403 8.57 -5.81 -9.67
N PRO A 404 9.00 -5.93 -8.42
CA PRO A 404 9.96 -5.04 -7.81
C PRO A 404 11.19 -4.81 -8.69
N ILE A 405 11.63 -3.55 -8.81
CA ILE A 405 12.83 -3.24 -9.59
C ILE A 405 14.08 -3.94 -9.03
N ALA A 406 14.07 -4.24 -7.72
CA ALA A 406 15.17 -4.88 -7.01
C ALA A 406 15.33 -6.39 -7.28
N LEU A 407 14.29 -7.06 -7.76
CA LEU A 407 14.34 -8.50 -8.00
C LEU A 407 15.24 -8.84 -9.19
N SER A 408 16.13 -9.82 -9.01
CA SER A 408 16.96 -10.38 -10.08
C SER A 408 16.25 -11.47 -10.90
N ARG A 409 15.17 -12.04 -10.34
CA ARG A 409 14.37 -13.09 -10.96
C ARG A 409 12.89 -12.83 -10.77
N CYS A 410 12.09 -13.08 -11.79
CA CYS A 410 10.64 -12.94 -11.72
C CYS A 410 10.02 -14.03 -10.81
N PRO A 411 9.24 -13.69 -9.79
CA PRO A 411 8.61 -14.68 -8.90
C PRO A 411 7.50 -15.48 -9.59
N GLU A 412 6.91 -14.95 -10.66
CA GLU A 412 5.80 -15.62 -11.35
C GLU A 412 6.27 -16.67 -12.39
N CYS A 413 7.35 -16.39 -13.14
CA CYS A 413 7.80 -17.27 -14.22
C CYS A 413 9.27 -17.70 -14.12
N GLY A 414 10.00 -17.26 -13.10
CA GLY A 414 11.42 -17.58 -12.92
C GLY A 414 12.38 -16.91 -13.90
N CYS A 415 11.91 -16.04 -14.81
CA CYS A 415 12.75 -15.33 -15.77
C CYS A 415 13.78 -14.46 -15.04
N GLU A 416 15.06 -14.61 -15.39
CA GLU A 416 16.12 -13.76 -14.89
C GLU A 416 16.10 -12.41 -15.63
N PHE A 417 16.21 -11.32 -14.88
CA PHE A 417 16.30 -10.01 -15.48
C PHE A 417 17.73 -9.73 -15.94
N PRO A 418 17.93 -9.26 -17.19
CA PRO A 418 19.26 -8.88 -17.64
C PRO A 418 19.81 -7.79 -16.73
N ARG A 419 21.00 -8.00 -16.21
CA ARG A 419 21.74 -6.95 -15.50
C ARG A 419 22.04 -5.86 -16.52
N LYS A 420 21.44 -4.68 -16.37
CA LYS A 420 21.90 -3.50 -17.10
C LYS A 420 23.29 -3.19 -16.56
N ASP A 421 24.31 -3.26 -17.41
CA ASP A 421 25.58 -2.65 -17.10
C ASP A 421 25.30 -1.16 -16.82
N PRO A 422 25.74 -0.64 -15.66
CA PRO A 422 25.46 0.75 -15.34
C PRO A 422 26.19 1.66 -16.34
N GLU A 423 25.44 2.33 -17.19
CA GLU A 423 25.98 3.55 -17.78
C GLU A 423 26.28 4.53 -16.64
N PRO A 424 27.47 5.16 -16.63
CA PRO A 424 27.85 6.05 -15.54
C PRO A 424 27.01 7.35 -15.62
N LYS A 425 25.86 7.37 -15.00
CA LYS A 425 25.13 8.59 -14.65
C LYS A 425 25.06 8.65 -13.12
N PHE A 426 25.80 9.60 -12.59
CA PHE A 426 25.77 10.03 -11.22
C PHE A 426 24.32 10.40 -10.83
N ASP A 427 23.65 9.56 -10.02
CA ASP A 427 22.86 9.98 -8.87
C ASP A 427 22.43 8.75 -8.05
N SER A 428 22.83 8.74 -6.80
CA SER A 428 22.68 7.61 -5.88
C SER A 428 21.48 7.76 -4.98
N THR A 429 20.25 7.74 -5.55
CA THR A 429 19.04 7.59 -4.72
C THR A 429 17.92 6.93 -5.53
N ALA A 430 18.08 5.66 -5.86
CA ALA A 430 16.96 4.85 -6.34
C ALA A 430 16.39 4.03 -5.16
N SER A 431 15.20 4.39 -4.73
CA SER A 431 14.40 3.60 -3.79
C SER A 431 13.90 2.32 -4.47
N ASN A 432 14.24 1.16 -3.90
CA ASN A 432 13.94 -0.16 -4.45
C ASN A 432 12.76 -0.77 -3.69
N LEU A 433 11.54 -0.48 -4.10
CA LEU A 433 10.34 -1.03 -3.48
C LEU A 433 9.62 -1.97 -4.45
N GLY A 434 9.27 -3.14 -3.97
CA GLY A 434 8.58 -4.20 -4.72
C GLY A 434 7.05 -4.04 -4.79
N VAL A 435 6.37 -4.98 -5.44
CA VAL A 435 4.89 -5.02 -5.47
C VAL A 435 4.31 -5.24 -4.08
N LEU A 436 5.10 -5.89 -3.19
CA LEU A 436 4.86 -5.96 -1.75
C LEU A 436 6.14 -5.57 -1.02
N SER A 437 6.07 -4.60 -0.11
CA SER A 437 7.22 -3.96 0.56
C SER A 437 8.05 -4.89 1.44
N GLY A 438 7.48 -5.96 1.96
CA GLY A 438 8.18 -6.91 2.82
C GLY A 438 9.17 -7.84 2.10
N GLU A 439 9.30 -7.75 0.76
CA GLU A 439 10.35 -8.46 0.03
C GLU A 439 11.70 -7.76 0.12
N VAL A 440 11.71 -6.47 0.49
CA VAL A 440 12.93 -5.69 0.71
C VAL A 440 12.74 -4.83 1.95
N MET A 441 13.47 -5.14 3.01
CA MET A 441 13.56 -4.30 4.20
C MET A 441 14.89 -3.53 4.18
N GLU A 442 14.82 -2.23 4.44
CA GLU A 442 15.99 -1.38 4.64
C GLU A 442 15.97 -0.87 6.09
N GLU A 443 16.99 -1.23 6.83
CA GLU A 443 17.13 -0.85 8.24
C GLU A 443 18.49 -0.23 8.49
N LYS A 444 18.55 0.70 9.44
CA LYS A 444 19.82 1.27 9.92
C LYS A 444 20.18 0.62 11.24
N TYR A 445 21.41 0.17 11.36
CA TYR A 445 21.96 -0.43 12.57
C TYR A 445 23.16 0.37 13.08
N GLU A 446 23.23 0.57 14.38
CA GLU A 446 24.43 1.06 15.03
C GLU A 446 25.49 -0.05 15.08
N VAL A 447 26.73 0.30 14.73
CA VAL A 447 27.86 -0.63 14.70
C VAL A 447 28.69 -0.45 15.98
N LYS A 448 28.88 -1.53 16.72
CA LYS A 448 29.71 -1.55 17.93
C LYS A 448 31.16 -1.78 17.61
N GLU A 449 31.42 -2.69 16.67
CA GLU A 449 32.77 -3.14 16.32
C GLU A 449 32.78 -3.62 14.87
N VAL A 450 33.93 -3.52 14.19
CA VAL A 450 34.12 -3.98 12.81
C VAL A 450 35.36 -4.87 12.74
N ASP A 451 35.18 -6.11 12.28
CA ASP A 451 36.27 -7.06 12.07
C ASP A 451 36.60 -7.19 10.58
N TYR A 452 37.86 -7.24 10.26
CA TYR A 452 38.37 -7.44 8.90
C TYR A 452 39.17 -8.74 8.84
N ASN A 453 38.75 -9.70 8.00
CA ASN A 453 39.40 -11.00 7.89
C ASN A 453 39.56 -11.39 6.43
N VAL A 454 40.76 -11.92 6.08
CA VAL A 454 40.99 -12.53 4.77
C VAL A 454 40.10 -13.76 4.63
N TRP A 455 39.40 -13.88 3.52
CA TRP A 455 38.49 -14.97 3.29
C TRP A 455 38.67 -15.58 1.90
N LEU A 456 38.75 -16.90 1.84
CA LEU A 456 38.79 -17.69 0.63
C LEU A 456 37.56 -18.58 0.55
N LYS A 457 36.90 -18.61 -0.61
CA LYS A 457 35.69 -19.42 -0.84
C LYS A 457 36.02 -20.91 -0.66
N ARG A 458 35.26 -21.62 0.15
CA ARG A 458 35.43 -23.04 0.42
C ARG A 458 35.38 -23.86 -0.89
N GLY A 459 36.46 -24.59 -1.19
CA GLY A 459 36.63 -25.36 -2.43
C GLY A 459 37.18 -24.58 -3.63
N ALA A 460 37.59 -23.32 -3.44
CA ALA A 460 38.32 -22.60 -4.47
C ALA A 460 39.78 -23.11 -4.58
N PRO A 461 40.39 -23.05 -5.77
CA PRO A 461 41.82 -23.41 -5.92
C PRO A 461 42.70 -22.45 -5.11
N PRO A 462 43.89 -22.88 -4.66
CA PRO A 462 44.82 -22.07 -3.83
C PRO A 462 45.25 -20.74 -4.47
N GLU A 463 45.18 -20.65 -5.79
CA GLU A 463 45.55 -19.46 -6.58
C GLU A 463 44.35 -18.52 -6.84
N ALA A 464 43.18 -18.81 -6.26
CA ALA A 464 42.01 -17.95 -6.43
C ALA A 464 42.20 -16.61 -5.69
N PRO A 465 41.73 -15.48 -6.26
CA PRO A 465 41.88 -14.18 -5.61
C PRO A 465 41.15 -14.16 -4.26
N HIS A 466 41.86 -13.67 -3.25
CA HIS A 466 41.30 -13.53 -1.91
C HIS A 466 40.31 -12.38 -1.83
N THR A 467 39.43 -12.48 -0.88
CA THR A 467 38.47 -11.42 -0.52
C THR A 467 38.62 -11.04 0.94
N VAL A 468 38.21 -9.85 1.31
CA VAL A 468 38.13 -9.46 2.72
C VAL A 468 36.67 -9.59 3.15
N ARG A 469 36.43 -10.35 4.20
CA ARG A 469 35.16 -10.37 4.91
C ARG A 469 35.16 -9.28 5.96
N VAL A 470 34.34 -8.27 5.79
CA VAL A 470 34.08 -7.23 6.79
C VAL A 470 32.84 -7.64 7.59
N THR A 471 33.00 -7.74 8.90
CA THR A 471 31.91 -8.13 9.81
C THR A 471 31.58 -6.99 10.74
N TYR A 472 30.39 -6.44 10.62
CA TYR A 472 29.85 -5.41 11.49
C TYR A 472 29.10 -6.05 12.65
N ARG A 473 29.62 -5.88 13.88
CA ARG A 473 28.96 -6.34 15.11
C ARG A 473 27.96 -5.29 15.58
N LEU A 474 26.71 -5.68 15.67
CA LEU A 474 25.59 -4.82 16.08
C LEU A 474 25.32 -4.94 17.58
N ASP A 475 25.36 -6.17 18.08
CA ASP A 475 25.27 -6.54 19.50
C ASP A 475 26.00 -7.88 19.75
N LEU A 476 25.84 -8.45 20.95
CA LEU A 476 26.51 -9.70 21.36
C LEU A 476 26.13 -10.94 20.51
N LEU A 477 24.97 -10.90 19.83
CA LEU A 477 24.42 -12.05 19.10
C LEU A 477 24.24 -11.78 17.61
N HIS A 478 24.24 -10.52 17.19
CA HIS A 478 23.92 -10.15 15.81
C HIS A 478 25.09 -9.47 15.12
N SER A 479 25.42 -9.98 13.94
CA SER A 479 26.43 -9.39 13.05
C SER A 479 26.00 -9.49 11.59
N ILE A 480 26.46 -8.54 10.79
CA ILE A 480 26.26 -8.49 9.35
C ILE A 480 27.60 -8.47 8.66
N SER A 481 27.75 -9.23 7.58
CA SER A 481 29.01 -9.31 6.84
C SER A 481 28.85 -8.90 5.40
N GLU A 482 29.86 -8.23 4.86
CA GLU A 482 30.02 -8.00 3.43
C GLU A 482 31.39 -8.48 2.95
N TRP A 483 31.56 -8.62 1.63
CA TRP A 483 32.79 -9.11 1.02
C TRP A 483 33.38 -8.07 0.09
N LEU A 484 34.61 -7.69 0.35
CA LEU A 484 35.40 -6.77 -0.46
C LEU A 484 36.40 -7.55 -1.31
N CYS A 485 36.59 -7.12 -2.55
CA CYS A 485 37.32 -7.88 -3.55
C CYS A 485 38.54 -7.09 -4.09
N PRO A 486 39.62 -6.92 -3.28
CA PRO A 486 40.79 -6.14 -3.67
C PRO A 486 41.62 -6.79 -4.79
N GLU A 487 41.65 -8.11 -4.88
CA GLU A 487 42.48 -8.87 -5.85
C GLU A 487 41.70 -9.21 -7.14
N HIS A 488 40.43 -8.89 -7.21
CA HIS A 488 39.58 -9.19 -8.36
C HIS A 488 39.76 -8.12 -9.46
N THR A 489 39.20 -8.41 -10.64
CA THR A 489 39.18 -7.48 -11.77
C THR A 489 37.74 -7.02 -12.10
N GLY A 490 37.62 -6.03 -12.95
CA GLY A 490 36.30 -5.59 -13.44
C GLY A 490 35.45 -4.91 -12.39
N TYR A 491 34.17 -5.32 -12.29
CA TYR A 491 33.18 -4.68 -11.39
C TYR A 491 33.51 -4.86 -9.91
N ALA A 492 33.96 -6.05 -9.51
CA ALA A 492 34.27 -6.36 -8.11
C ALA A 492 35.41 -5.46 -7.58
N ARG A 493 36.46 -5.27 -8.38
CA ARG A 493 37.56 -4.35 -8.06
C ARG A 493 37.07 -2.90 -7.96
N ARG A 494 36.29 -2.42 -8.89
CA ARG A 494 35.75 -1.04 -8.88
C ARG A 494 34.85 -0.78 -7.67
N LYS A 495 34.02 -1.78 -7.26
CA LYS A 495 33.20 -1.69 -6.04
C LYS A 495 34.09 -1.55 -4.80
N PHE A 496 35.13 -2.33 -4.71
CA PHE A 496 36.11 -2.25 -3.65
C PHE A 496 36.83 -0.89 -3.62
N GLU A 497 37.31 -0.39 -4.75
CA GLU A 497 37.99 0.91 -4.85
C GLU A 497 37.09 2.09 -4.43
N LYS A 498 35.79 2.02 -4.75
CA LYS A 498 34.82 3.01 -4.28
C LYS A 498 34.69 2.94 -2.76
N TRP A 499 34.46 1.74 -2.21
CA TRP A 499 34.36 1.51 -0.78
C TRP A 499 35.62 2.01 -0.05
N TRP A 500 36.82 1.72 -0.58
CA TRP A 500 38.07 2.13 0.00
C TRP A 500 38.21 3.64 0.09
N ARG A 501 37.89 4.36 -0.98
CA ARG A 501 37.95 5.84 -1.00
C ARG A 501 37.00 6.50 0.00
N GLU A 502 35.90 5.85 0.32
CA GLU A 502 34.94 6.34 1.31
C GLU A 502 35.40 6.08 2.75
N HIS A 503 36.06 4.93 2.98
CA HIS A 503 36.40 4.45 4.34
C HIS A 503 37.83 4.73 4.74
N ALA A 504 38.77 4.81 3.83
CA ALA A 504 40.18 5.05 4.14
C ALA A 504 40.46 6.51 4.50
N LEU A 505 41.41 6.71 5.40
CA LEU A 505 41.96 8.04 5.66
C LEU A 505 42.75 8.56 4.44
N PRO A 506 42.84 9.89 4.22
CA PRO A 506 43.48 10.47 3.03
C PRO A 506 44.91 10.02 2.76
N GLU A 507 45.64 9.63 3.80
CA GLU A 507 47.06 9.22 3.75
C GLU A 507 47.22 7.72 3.46
N CYS A 508 46.12 6.95 3.50
CA CYS A 508 46.13 5.52 3.32
C CYS A 508 46.21 5.12 1.83
N PRO A 509 47.23 4.36 1.39
CA PRO A 509 47.36 3.96 0.00
C PRO A 509 46.29 2.95 -0.40
N MET A 510 46.02 2.82 -1.70
CA MET A 510 45.08 1.82 -2.22
C MET A 510 45.70 0.42 -2.10
N PRO A 511 45.08 -0.51 -1.36
CA PRO A 511 45.60 -1.86 -1.18
C PRO A 511 45.47 -2.70 -2.45
N VAL A 512 46.40 -3.62 -2.62
CA VAL A 512 46.45 -4.53 -3.77
C VAL A 512 45.93 -5.93 -3.37
N THR A 513 46.22 -6.36 -2.17
CA THR A 513 45.86 -7.68 -1.63
C THR A 513 44.81 -7.59 -0.51
N ALA A 514 44.22 -8.72 -0.16
CA ALA A 514 43.29 -8.81 0.96
C ALA A 514 44.01 -8.62 2.31
N GLU A 515 45.24 -9.07 2.38
CA GLU A 515 46.14 -8.92 3.54
C GLU A 515 46.45 -7.44 3.80
N ASP A 516 46.75 -6.63 2.73
CA ASP A 516 46.98 -5.19 2.87
C ASP A 516 45.79 -4.48 3.51
N VAL A 517 44.56 -4.86 3.12
CA VAL A 517 43.33 -4.27 3.69
C VAL A 517 43.21 -4.53 5.19
N CYS A 518 43.49 -5.77 5.61
CA CYS A 518 43.46 -6.15 7.02
C CYS A 518 44.57 -5.44 7.82
N GLU A 519 45.77 -5.31 7.25
CA GLU A 519 46.89 -4.61 7.87
C GLU A 519 46.58 -3.12 8.07
N PHE A 520 46.04 -2.42 7.04
CA PHE A 520 45.67 -1.01 7.15
C PHE A 520 44.50 -0.80 8.12
N ALA A 521 43.54 -1.72 8.18
CA ALA A 521 42.49 -1.69 9.17
C ALA A 521 43.04 -1.82 10.61
N PHE A 522 43.98 -2.77 10.83
CA PHE A 522 44.66 -2.97 12.12
C PHE A 522 45.49 -1.75 12.53
N MET A 523 46.12 -1.06 11.58
CA MET A 523 46.85 0.18 11.81
C MET A 523 45.95 1.39 12.10
N GLY A 524 44.64 1.24 12.11
CA GLY A 524 43.70 2.34 12.35
C GLY A 524 43.60 3.33 11.18
N MET A 525 44.00 2.92 9.97
CA MET A 525 43.93 3.77 8.76
C MET A 525 42.55 3.85 8.10
N LEU A 526 41.54 3.26 8.74
CA LEU A 526 40.13 3.34 8.28
C LEU A 526 39.30 4.18 9.24
N ARG A 527 38.31 4.88 8.69
CA ARG A 527 37.34 5.64 9.47
C ARG A 527 36.46 4.69 10.28
N LYS A 528 36.09 5.11 11.46
CA LYS A 528 35.11 4.38 12.28
C LYS A 528 33.74 4.36 11.58
N VAL A 529 33.18 3.17 11.42
CA VAL A 529 31.81 3.01 10.95
C VAL A 529 30.88 3.11 12.16
N GLU A 530 30.04 4.14 12.21
CA GLU A 530 29.10 4.36 13.30
C GLU A 530 27.79 3.63 13.05
N LYS A 531 27.29 3.69 11.79
CA LYS A 531 26.06 3.01 11.40
C LYS A 531 26.18 2.44 10.01
N ILE A 532 25.47 1.33 9.79
CA ILE A 532 25.28 0.75 8.46
C ILE A 532 23.81 0.78 8.08
N LYS A 533 23.55 1.02 6.80
CA LYS A 533 22.24 0.82 6.20
C LYS A 533 22.24 -0.52 5.47
N VAL A 534 21.33 -1.38 5.87
CA VAL A 534 21.27 -2.77 5.42
C VAL A 534 19.99 -3.01 4.67
N ARG A 535 20.07 -3.72 3.57
CA ARG A 535 18.93 -4.18 2.78
C ARG A 535 18.84 -5.69 2.89
N THR A 536 17.71 -6.17 3.37
CA THR A 536 17.35 -7.59 3.40
C THR A 536 16.29 -7.85 2.33
N VAL A 537 16.54 -8.84 1.49
CA VAL A 537 15.59 -9.26 0.44
C VAL A 537 15.07 -10.64 0.81
N SER A 538 13.75 -10.81 0.84
CA SER A 538 13.14 -12.10 1.14
C SER A 538 13.56 -13.15 0.11
N GLY A 539 14.11 -14.28 0.57
CA GLY A 539 14.68 -15.34 -0.28
C GLY A 539 16.18 -15.20 -0.60
N GLU A 540 16.82 -14.09 -0.25
CA GLU A 540 18.28 -13.99 -0.26
C GLU A 540 18.87 -14.49 1.06
N LYS A 541 19.97 -15.24 0.95
CA LYS A 541 20.60 -15.88 2.12
C LYS A 541 21.31 -14.88 3.05
N TYR A 542 21.74 -13.75 2.52
CA TYR A 542 22.53 -12.75 3.25
C TYR A 542 22.01 -11.33 2.99
N PRO A 543 21.93 -10.49 4.01
CA PRO A 543 21.61 -9.08 3.87
C PRO A 543 22.74 -8.33 3.15
N ASN A 544 22.38 -7.27 2.42
CA ASN A 544 23.33 -6.42 1.69
C ASN A 544 23.50 -5.07 2.40
N VAL A 545 24.77 -4.69 2.68
CA VAL A 545 25.10 -3.35 3.17
C VAL A 545 25.06 -2.39 1.97
N ILE A 546 24.24 -1.33 2.09
CA ILE A 546 23.97 -0.38 1.01
C ILE A 546 24.36 1.07 1.33
N GLY A 547 24.83 1.33 2.54
CA GLY A 547 25.31 2.66 2.95
C GLY A 547 25.92 2.66 4.34
N TYR A 548 26.69 3.71 4.62
CA TYR A 548 27.47 3.86 5.85
C TYR A 548 27.31 5.28 6.39
N GLU A 549 27.27 5.42 7.72
CA GLU A 549 27.53 6.67 8.44
C GLU A 549 28.90 6.51 9.11
N LEU A 550 29.87 7.30 8.64
CA LEU A 550 31.27 7.22 9.09
C LEU A 550 31.51 8.35 10.10
N GLY A 551 32.15 8.02 11.19
CA GLY A 551 32.61 8.99 12.18
C GLY A 551 33.76 9.85 11.65
N ASP A 552 34.06 10.93 12.38
CA ASP A 552 35.25 11.75 12.13
C ASP A 552 36.49 10.88 12.23
N ALA A 553 37.57 11.24 11.51
CA ALA A 553 38.86 10.55 11.59
C ALA A 553 39.28 10.46 13.06
N PRO A 554 39.81 9.31 13.54
CA PRO A 554 40.26 9.22 14.89
C PRO A 554 41.28 10.33 15.14
N ALA A 555 41.04 11.15 16.15
CA ALA A 555 42.06 12.07 16.64
C ALA A 555 43.29 11.22 17.01
N ASN A 556 44.49 11.64 16.62
CA ASN A 556 45.74 11.00 17.02
C ASN A 556 45.88 11.05 18.56
N ASP A 557 45.28 10.11 19.24
CA ASP A 557 45.60 9.84 20.64
C ASP A 557 46.83 8.87 20.66
N ALA A 558 47.98 9.48 20.61
CA ALA A 558 49.23 8.83 20.98
C ALA A 558 49.24 8.63 22.51
N SER A 559 48.63 7.55 22.96
CA SER A 559 48.95 6.96 24.29
C SER A 559 48.66 5.47 24.23
N ALA A 560 49.65 4.75 23.70
CA ALA A 560 49.76 3.31 23.88
C ALA A 560 50.21 3.06 25.33
N GLU A 561 49.33 2.68 26.21
CA GLU A 561 49.73 1.92 27.40
C GLU A 561 49.94 0.45 26.99
N SER A 562 51.19 0.04 27.16
CA SER A 562 51.63 -1.34 27.09
C SER A 562 50.90 -2.18 28.13
N VAL A 563 50.13 -3.17 27.70
CA VAL A 563 49.71 -4.26 28.58
C VAL A 563 50.54 -5.49 28.24
N ASP A 564 51.25 -5.96 29.26
CA ASP A 564 52.13 -7.10 29.24
C ASP A 564 51.42 -8.40 28.76
N ALA A 565 52.19 -9.15 28.01
CA ALA A 565 51.91 -10.54 27.72
C ALA A 565 52.20 -11.39 28.97
N ASP A 566 51.11 -11.93 29.55
CA ASP A 566 51.11 -13.17 30.32
C ASP A 566 49.67 -13.42 30.82
N ASP A 567 49.01 -14.33 30.15
CA ASP A 567 48.11 -15.35 30.70
C ASP A 567 47.48 -16.15 29.56
N VAL A 568 48.21 -17.20 29.22
CA VAL A 568 47.67 -18.38 28.55
C VAL A 568 47.25 -19.32 29.66
N ASP A 569 45.98 -19.63 29.76
CA ASP A 569 45.51 -20.98 30.02
C ASP A 569 43.98 -21.04 30.20
N ASP A 570 43.43 -22.12 29.64
CA ASP A 570 42.14 -22.76 29.92
C ASP A 570 40.93 -22.37 29.10
N ILE A 571 40.83 -23.10 27.97
CA ILE A 571 39.55 -23.52 27.36
C ILE A 571 39.10 -24.81 28.03
N PRO A 572 37.78 -25.02 28.26
CA PRO A 572 37.18 -26.26 27.79
C PRO A 572 35.82 -26.07 27.09
N PHE A 573 35.76 -26.72 25.92
CA PHE A 573 34.63 -27.25 25.14
C PHE A 573 33.62 -26.26 24.53
#